data_614f84bd8ead394e1c94ba043d965d06
#
_entry.id   614f84bd8ead394e1c94ba043d965d06
#
_cell.length_a   1.000
_cell.length_b   1.000
_cell.length_c   1.000
_cell.angle_alpha   90.00
_cell.angle_beta   90.00
_cell.angle_gamma   90.00
#
_symmetry.space_group_name_H-M   'P 1'
#
loop_
_entity.id
_entity.type
_entity.pdbx_description
1 polymer ?
#
loop_
_entity_poly.entity_id
_entity_poly.type
_entity_poly.pdbx_seq_one_letter_code
_entity_poly.pdbx_strand_id
1 'polypeptide(L)'
;MSAQRRLAPGDQSDRDLYARERVLNSAIIAADIGRGWEEYLEIFDAFYADDVEVTTDTETGPIRGRERIRALLFNFLAPLHVMVEIGGLAIDVRESPIHGDTPDETHSAWSVNLIGVFGRTCILNWCTLRRWAGSRVVYERHYDHQQSGGPLTGDDLSLNQSLATVGYGRPS
;
A
#
# COMPACT_ATOMS: atom_id res chain seq x y z
N MET A 1 42.09 7.37 21.99
CA MET A 1 42.12 7.36 20.50
C MET A 1 41.05 6.39 20.00
N SER A 2 39.85 6.90 19.63
CA SER A 2 38.76 6.09 19.12
C SER A 2 38.99 5.84 17.61
N ALA A 3 39.19 4.57 17.27
CA ALA A 3 39.25 4.15 15.88
C ALA A 3 37.83 4.28 15.25
N GLN A 4 37.64 5.29 14.44
CA GLN A 4 36.47 5.36 13.55
C GLN A 4 36.52 4.15 12.58
N ARG A 5 35.63 3.19 12.80
CA ARG A 5 35.42 2.07 11.90
C ARG A 5 34.90 2.63 10.57
N ARG A 6 35.75 2.66 9.54
CA ARG A 6 35.31 2.95 8.17
C ARG A 6 34.37 1.84 7.76
N LEU A 7 33.10 2.22 7.54
CA LEU A 7 32.08 1.32 7.00
C LEU A 7 32.47 0.90 5.58
N ALA A 8 32.22 -0.38 5.24
CA ALA A 8 32.45 -0.88 3.90
C ALA A 8 31.52 -0.16 2.89
N PRO A 9 31.92 0.00 1.59
CA PRO A 9 31.10 0.72 0.61
C PRO A 9 29.67 0.17 0.41
N GLY A 10 29.41 -1.11 0.64
CA GLY A 10 28.09 -1.72 0.59
C GLY A 10 27.16 -1.27 1.72
N ASP A 11 27.70 -1.00 2.89
CA ASP A 11 26.94 -0.60 4.09
C ASP A 11 26.28 0.80 3.96
N GLN A 12 26.81 1.67 3.11
CA GLN A 12 26.26 3.00 2.82
C GLN A 12 25.12 2.92 1.79
N SER A 13 25.30 2.11 0.74
CA SER A 13 24.28 1.91 -0.31
C SER A 13 22.98 1.32 0.27
N ASP A 14 23.11 0.31 1.13
CA ASP A 14 21.97 -0.35 1.76
C ASP A 14 21.20 0.59 2.70
N ARG A 15 21.92 1.43 3.46
CA ARG A 15 21.28 2.44 4.32
C ARG A 15 20.53 3.49 3.52
N ASP A 16 21.05 3.90 2.38
CA ASP A 16 20.41 4.88 1.50
C ASP A 16 19.15 4.29 0.87
N LEU A 17 19.16 3.00 0.53
CA LEU A 17 18.02 2.31 -0.04
C LEU A 17 16.87 2.17 0.96
N TYR A 18 17.16 1.71 2.18
CA TYR A 18 16.17 1.65 3.24
C TYR A 18 15.67 3.03 3.69
N ALA A 19 16.48 4.08 3.57
CA ALA A 19 16.04 5.44 3.80
C ALA A 19 14.99 5.87 2.76
N ARG A 20 15.18 5.52 1.49
CA ARG A 20 14.20 5.77 0.40
C ARG A 20 12.92 4.97 0.60
N GLU A 21 13.05 3.69 0.91
CA GLU A 21 11.90 2.82 1.23
C GLU A 21 11.06 3.43 2.37
N ARG A 22 11.69 3.90 3.43
CA ARG A 22 10.99 4.57 4.53
C ARG A 22 10.29 5.85 4.09
N VAL A 23 10.89 6.65 3.20
CA VAL A 23 10.24 7.86 2.65
C VAL A 23 9.00 7.48 1.86
N LEU A 24 9.11 6.49 0.96
CA LEU A 24 7.97 5.98 0.19
C LEU A 24 6.87 5.44 1.11
N ASN A 25 7.20 4.55 2.03
CA ASN A 25 6.22 3.93 2.93
C ASN A 25 5.57 4.96 3.86
N SER A 26 6.34 5.91 4.39
CA SER A 26 5.80 7.02 5.20
C SER A 26 4.85 7.91 4.39
N ALA A 27 5.18 8.17 3.12
CA ALA A 27 4.33 8.95 2.23
C ALA A 27 3.02 8.21 1.91
N ILE A 28 3.08 6.88 1.66
CA ILE A 28 1.91 6.03 1.46
C ILE A 28 0.98 6.07 2.70
N ILE A 29 1.55 5.92 3.90
CA ILE A 29 0.78 5.96 5.16
C ILE A 29 0.20 7.36 5.39
N ALA A 30 0.98 8.42 5.14
CA ALA A 30 0.56 9.81 5.36
C ALA A 30 -0.51 10.28 4.38
N ALA A 31 -0.53 9.75 3.15
CA ALA A 31 -1.57 10.03 2.17
C ALA A 31 -2.97 9.64 2.67
N ASP A 32 -3.03 8.74 3.66
CA ASP A 32 -4.28 8.28 4.29
C ASP A 32 -5.35 7.97 3.23
N ILE A 33 -5.39 6.73 2.78
CA ILE A 33 -6.30 6.24 1.72
C ILE A 33 -7.71 6.82 1.84
N GLY A 34 -8.13 7.15 3.07
CA GLY A 34 -9.41 7.79 3.35
C GLY A 34 -9.49 9.29 3.07
N ARG A 35 -8.37 10.00 2.88
CA ARG A 35 -8.37 11.45 2.67
C ARG A 35 -7.89 11.86 1.28
N GLY A 36 -7.10 11.03 0.61
CA GLY A 36 -6.40 11.47 -0.57
C GLY A 36 -5.92 10.33 -1.46
N TRP A 37 -6.85 9.56 -2.06
CA TRP A 37 -6.44 8.59 -3.09
C TRP A 37 -5.67 9.27 -4.23
N GLU A 38 -5.92 10.54 -4.52
CA GLU A 38 -5.20 11.36 -5.51
C GLU A 38 -3.75 11.56 -5.06
N GLU A 39 -3.53 11.93 -3.80
CA GLU A 39 -2.20 12.08 -3.21
C GLU A 39 -1.43 10.75 -3.23
N TYR A 40 -2.11 9.63 -2.98
CA TYR A 40 -1.53 8.30 -3.12
C TYR A 40 -1.04 8.04 -4.54
N LEU A 41 -1.81 8.41 -5.56
CA LEU A 41 -1.41 8.26 -6.95
C LEU A 41 -0.24 9.16 -7.33
N GLU A 42 -0.14 10.38 -6.77
CA GLU A 42 1.01 11.27 -6.96
C GLU A 42 2.29 10.67 -6.37
N ILE A 43 2.21 10.06 -5.17
CA ILE A 43 3.33 9.33 -4.57
C ILE A 43 3.77 8.19 -5.48
N PHE A 44 2.81 7.42 -5.97
CA PHE A 44 3.07 6.34 -6.91
C PHE A 44 3.83 6.85 -8.15
N ASP A 45 3.35 7.92 -8.78
CA ASP A 45 3.99 8.54 -9.94
C ASP A 45 5.40 9.07 -9.63
N ALA A 46 5.64 9.54 -8.41
CA ALA A 46 6.94 10.06 -7.99
C ALA A 46 7.99 8.97 -7.79
N PHE A 47 7.61 7.80 -7.32
CA PHE A 47 8.55 6.74 -6.92
C PHE A 47 8.65 5.58 -7.90
N TYR A 48 7.66 5.34 -8.76
CA TYR A 48 7.65 4.18 -9.66
C TYR A 48 8.11 4.54 -11.08
N ALA A 49 8.84 3.63 -11.72
CA ALA A 49 9.26 3.78 -13.10
C ALA A 49 8.08 3.63 -14.07
N ASP A 50 8.18 4.18 -15.28
CA ASP A 50 7.12 4.11 -16.28
C ASP A 50 6.82 2.68 -16.73
N ASP A 51 7.84 1.83 -16.74
CA ASP A 51 7.80 0.42 -17.16
C ASP A 51 7.75 -0.57 -15.98
N VAL A 52 7.46 -0.08 -14.78
CA VAL A 52 7.41 -0.92 -13.57
C VAL A 52 6.53 -2.16 -13.75
N GLU A 53 6.99 -3.26 -13.18
CA GLU A 53 6.26 -4.51 -13.12
C GLU A 53 5.80 -4.78 -11.68
N VAL A 54 4.51 -5.08 -11.50
CA VAL A 54 3.95 -5.50 -10.20
C VAL A 54 3.42 -6.91 -10.32
N THR A 55 3.78 -7.75 -9.36
CA THR A 55 3.26 -9.11 -9.22
C THR A 55 2.62 -9.30 -7.85
N THR A 56 1.63 -10.17 -7.79
CA THR A 56 0.99 -10.56 -6.53
C THR A 56 0.70 -12.06 -6.57
N ASP A 57 0.72 -12.72 -5.44
CA ASP A 57 0.38 -14.14 -5.32
C ASP A 57 -1.14 -14.41 -5.50
N THR A 58 -1.96 -13.36 -5.58
CA THR A 58 -3.40 -13.45 -5.85
C THR A 58 -3.78 -13.31 -7.32
N GLU A 59 -2.84 -12.88 -8.18
CA GLU A 59 -3.07 -12.63 -9.61
C GLU A 59 -2.34 -13.65 -10.49
N THR A 60 -2.90 -13.93 -11.67
CA THR A 60 -2.38 -14.95 -12.59
C THR A 60 -1.19 -14.49 -13.45
N GLY A 61 -0.72 -13.26 -13.27
CA GLY A 61 0.42 -12.76 -14.04
C GLY A 61 0.84 -11.34 -13.69
N PRO A 62 1.99 -10.89 -14.19
CA PRO A 62 2.52 -9.57 -13.90
C PRO A 62 1.68 -8.48 -14.57
N ILE A 63 1.49 -7.39 -13.82
CA ILE A 63 0.92 -6.16 -14.33
C ILE A 63 2.08 -5.23 -14.68
N ARG A 64 2.10 -4.72 -15.90
CA ARG A 64 3.21 -3.90 -16.42
C ARG A 64 2.76 -2.53 -16.82
N GLY A 65 3.62 -1.57 -16.56
CA GLY A 65 3.44 -0.16 -16.92
C GLY A 65 2.69 0.63 -15.86
N ARG A 66 3.27 1.77 -15.49
CA ARG A 66 2.77 2.65 -14.43
C ARG A 66 1.32 3.06 -14.62
N GLU A 67 0.93 3.44 -15.83
CA GLU A 67 -0.45 3.87 -16.15
C GLU A 67 -1.49 2.76 -15.90
N ARG A 68 -1.16 1.52 -16.24
CA ARG A 68 -2.06 0.39 -16.00
C ARG A 68 -2.21 0.09 -14.51
N ILE A 69 -1.10 0.12 -13.78
CA ILE A 69 -1.11 -0.09 -12.33
C ILE A 69 -1.88 1.04 -11.65
N ARG A 70 -1.65 2.29 -12.09
CA ARG A 70 -2.39 3.46 -11.60
C ARG A 70 -3.90 3.32 -11.77
N ALA A 71 -4.36 2.85 -12.94
CA ALA A 71 -5.78 2.62 -13.19
C ALA A 71 -6.37 1.55 -12.25
N LEU A 72 -5.62 0.48 -11.97
CA LEU A 72 -6.05 -0.56 -11.02
C LEU A 72 -6.11 -0.04 -9.59
N LEU A 73 -5.11 0.74 -9.16
CA LEU A 73 -5.09 1.38 -7.84
C LEU A 73 -6.28 2.32 -7.69
N PHE A 74 -6.57 3.13 -8.69
CA PHE A 74 -7.74 4.01 -8.68
C PHE A 74 -9.04 3.24 -8.46
N ASN A 75 -9.25 2.15 -9.21
CA ASN A 75 -10.44 1.33 -9.08
C ASN A 75 -10.59 0.68 -7.71
N PHE A 76 -9.48 0.44 -7.02
CA PHE A 76 -9.47 -0.10 -5.66
C PHE A 76 -9.65 0.98 -4.59
N LEU A 77 -8.95 2.12 -4.72
CA LEU A 77 -8.90 3.16 -3.69
C LEU A 77 -10.14 4.06 -3.69
N ALA A 78 -10.69 4.38 -4.85
CA ALA A 78 -11.84 5.29 -4.93
C ALA A 78 -13.07 4.81 -4.15
N PRO A 79 -13.48 3.53 -4.20
CA PRO A 79 -14.56 3.03 -3.36
C PRO A 79 -14.25 3.10 -1.85
N LEU A 80 -12.99 2.81 -1.46
CA LEU A 80 -12.59 2.89 -0.06
C LEU A 80 -12.65 4.33 0.45
N HIS A 81 -12.19 5.30 -0.35
CA HIS A 81 -12.27 6.72 -0.03
C HIS A 81 -13.71 7.16 0.21
N VAL A 82 -14.64 6.81 -0.68
CA VAL A 82 -16.07 7.12 -0.49
C VAL A 82 -16.59 6.56 0.84
N MET A 83 -16.24 5.31 1.16
CA MET A 83 -16.69 4.67 2.40
C MET A 83 -16.14 5.34 3.65
N VAL A 84 -14.91 5.85 3.62
CA VAL A 84 -14.32 6.59 4.73
C VAL A 84 -14.97 7.97 4.86
N GLU A 85 -15.18 8.69 3.77
CA GLU A 85 -15.83 10.01 3.78
C GLU A 85 -17.23 10.01 4.38
N ILE A 86 -18.01 8.97 4.10
CA ILE A 86 -19.36 8.83 4.66
C ILE A 86 -19.38 8.22 6.07
N GLY A 87 -18.21 7.97 6.67
CA GLY A 87 -18.07 7.39 7.99
C GLY A 87 -18.44 5.91 8.11
N GLY A 88 -18.50 5.20 6.98
CA GLY A 88 -18.79 3.76 6.92
C GLY A 88 -17.57 2.87 7.17
N LEU A 89 -16.38 3.43 7.14
CA LEU A 89 -15.13 2.70 7.26
C LEU A 89 -14.07 3.56 7.95
N ALA A 90 -13.31 2.97 8.87
CA ALA A 90 -12.05 3.50 9.35
C ALA A 90 -10.90 2.58 8.90
N ILE A 91 -9.76 3.15 8.58
CA ILE A 91 -8.58 2.41 8.09
C ILE A 91 -7.38 2.76 8.98
N ASP A 92 -6.71 1.73 9.52
CA ASP A 92 -5.44 1.86 10.24
C ASP A 92 -4.37 1.08 9.45
N VAL A 93 -3.32 1.77 9.01
CA VAL A 93 -2.23 1.20 8.21
C VAL A 93 -0.97 1.18 9.03
N ARG A 94 -0.31 0.02 9.08
CA ARG A 94 1.00 -0.17 9.73
C ARG A 94 1.97 -0.82 8.78
N GLU A 95 3.22 -0.41 8.88
CA GLU A 95 4.31 -0.95 8.10
C GLU A 95 5.51 -1.22 9.02
N SER A 96 6.23 -2.28 8.71
CA SER A 96 7.50 -2.65 9.36
C SER A 96 8.51 -3.07 8.32
N PRO A 97 9.71 -2.47 8.29
CA PRO A 97 10.76 -2.87 7.37
C PRO A 97 11.26 -4.27 7.70
N ILE A 98 11.51 -5.06 6.67
CA ILE A 98 12.19 -6.36 6.75
C ILE A 98 13.56 -6.16 6.11
N HIS A 99 14.64 -6.41 6.88
CA HIS A 99 15.98 -6.32 6.34
C HIS A 99 16.24 -7.48 5.37
N GLY A 100 16.62 -7.14 4.13
CA GLY A 100 16.99 -8.11 3.10
C GLY A 100 18.51 -8.09 2.85
N ASP A 101 18.98 -9.13 2.16
CA ASP A 101 20.42 -9.35 1.89
C ASP A 101 20.86 -8.84 0.51
N THR A 102 19.97 -8.26 -0.26
CA THR A 102 20.22 -7.85 -1.66
C THR A 102 20.39 -6.32 -1.75
N PRO A 103 21.45 -5.81 -2.42
CA PRO A 103 21.80 -4.39 -2.40
C PRO A 103 20.83 -3.48 -3.17
N ASP A 104 19.96 -4.02 -4.00
CA ASP A 104 18.99 -3.28 -4.82
C ASP A 104 17.52 -3.61 -4.47
N GLU A 105 17.30 -4.38 -3.40
CA GLU A 105 15.97 -4.80 -2.97
C GLU A 105 15.66 -4.34 -1.55
N THR A 106 14.41 -3.97 -1.33
CA THR A 106 13.84 -3.68 -0.02
C THR A 106 12.62 -4.53 0.24
N HIS A 107 12.37 -4.83 1.51
CA HIS A 107 11.23 -5.61 1.94
C HIS A 107 10.50 -4.90 3.08
N SER A 108 9.17 -4.94 3.03
CA SER A 108 8.30 -4.39 4.08
C SER A 108 7.15 -5.35 4.37
N ALA A 109 6.78 -5.46 5.65
CA ALA A 109 5.56 -6.11 6.08
C ALA A 109 4.48 -5.07 6.33
N TRP A 110 3.29 -5.30 5.79
CA TRP A 110 2.15 -4.41 5.88
C TRP A 110 0.99 -5.05 6.64
N SER A 111 0.30 -4.24 7.41
CA SER A 111 -0.95 -4.59 8.07
C SER A 111 -1.95 -3.47 7.88
N VAL A 112 -3.06 -3.75 7.24
CA VAL A 112 -4.18 -2.83 7.05
C VAL A 112 -5.38 -3.34 7.82
N ASN A 113 -5.84 -2.56 8.79
CA ASN A 113 -7.02 -2.88 9.58
C ASN A 113 -8.19 -2.03 9.09
N LEU A 114 -9.18 -2.69 8.51
CA LEU A 114 -10.44 -2.10 8.07
C LEU A 114 -11.45 -2.26 9.20
N ILE A 115 -12.02 -1.16 9.67
CA ILE A 115 -12.92 -1.14 10.84
C ILE A 115 -14.28 -0.59 10.39
N GLY A 116 -15.29 -1.44 10.39
CA GLY A 116 -16.68 -1.07 10.10
C GLY A 116 -17.34 -0.33 11.25
N VAL A 117 -18.49 0.30 10.99
CA VAL A 117 -19.22 1.16 11.96
C VAL A 117 -19.66 0.44 13.24
N PHE A 118 -19.84 -0.87 13.22
CA PHE A 118 -20.17 -1.66 14.40
C PHE A 118 -18.94 -2.28 15.08
N GLY A 119 -17.72 -1.83 14.71
CA GLY A 119 -16.48 -2.31 15.30
C GLY A 119 -16.02 -3.68 14.78
N ARG A 120 -16.68 -4.27 13.80
CA ARG A 120 -16.19 -5.47 13.12
C ARG A 120 -14.95 -5.09 12.32
N THR A 121 -13.92 -5.93 12.37
CA THR A 121 -12.64 -5.67 11.73
C THR A 121 -12.31 -6.73 10.69
N CYS A 122 -11.65 -6.30 9.62
CA CYS A 122 -10.98 -7.14 8.65
C CYS A 122 -9.51 -6.69 8.58
N ILE A 123 -8.59 -7.57 8.91
CA ILE A 123 -7.16 -7.27 8.90
C ILE A 123 -6.55 -7.98 7.71
N LEU A 124 -5.91 -7.19 6.85
CA LEU A 124 -5.15 -7.66 5.69
C LEU A 124 -3.67 -7.50 5.98
N ASN A 125 -2.92 -8.59 5.88
CA ASN A 125 -1.48 -8.59 6.02
C ASN A 125 -0.84 -9.09 4.73
N TRP A 126 0.28 -8.50 4.35
CA TRP A 126 1.10 -8.97 3.24
C TRP A 126 2.53 -8.46 3.40
N CYS A 127 3.42 -9.04 2.61
CA CYS A 127 4.78 -8.53 2.45
C CYS A 127 4.95 -7.92 1.07
N THR A 128 5.75 -6.87 0.98
CA THR A 128 6.14 -6.22 -0.27
C THR A 128 7.64 -6.35 -0.44
N LEU A 129 8.08 -6.83 -1.61
CA LEU A 129 9.45 -6.76 -2.09
C LEU A 129 9.50 -5.70 -3.19
N ARG A 130 10.44 -4.76 -3.12
CA ARG A 130 10.69 -3.78 -4.17
C ARG A 130 12.12 -3.87 -4.66
N ARG A 131 12.27 -3.85 -5.99
CA ARG A 131 13.57 -3.67 -6.63
C ARG A 131 13.69 -2.26 -7.16
N TRP A 132 14.85 -1.66 -6.91
CA TRP A 132 15.12 -0.26 -7.22
C TRP A 132 16.15 -0.12 -8.33
N ALA A 133 15.91 0.83 -9.25
CA ALA A 133 16.88 1.34 -10.18
C ALA A 133 17.06 2.83 -9.92
N GLY A 134 18.18 3.19 -9.28
CA GLY A 134 18.41 4.55 -8.79
C GLY A 134 17.37 4.95 -7.74
N SER A 135 16.55 5.95 -8.03
CA SER A 135 15.48 6.43 -7.12
C SER A 135 14.10 5.87 -7.45
N ARG A 136 13.97 4.96 -8.41
CA ARG A 136 12.70 4.44 -8.90
C ARG A 136 12.55 2.96 -8.61
N VAL A 137 11.34 2.56 -8.20
CA VAL A 137 10.92 1.17 -8.12
C VAL A 137 10.66 0.69 -9.55
N VAL A 138 11.34 -0.37 -9.96
CA VAL A 138 11.18 -0.99 -11.28
C VAL A 138 10.45 -2.32 -11.21
N TYR A 139 10.40 -2.92 -10.04
CA TYR A 139 9.68 -4.15 -9.77
C TYR A 139 9.12 -4.14 -8.35
N GLU A 140 7.89 -4.60 -8.20
CA GLU A 140 7.25 -4.80 -6.90
C GLU A 140 6.55 -6.16 -6.88
N ARG A 141 6.68 -6.87 -5.76
CA ARG A 141 5.97 -8.12 -5.51
C ARG A 141 5.25 -8.06 -4.18
N HIS A 142 3.95 -8.36 -4.21
CA HIS A 142 3.15 -8.58 -3.02
C HIS A 142 2.99 -10.08 -2.79
N TYR A 143 3.29 -10.54 -1.60
CA TYR A 143 3.29 -11.96 -1.25
C TYR A 143 2.89 -12.18 0.22
N ASP A 144 2.65 -13.45 0.59
CA ASP A 144 2.21 -13.84 1.93
C ASP A 144 0.91 -13.14 2.37
N HIS A 145 -0.05 -13.03 1.46
CA HIS A 145 -1.33 -12.45 1.77
C HIS A 145 -2.10 -13.27 2.79
N GLN A 146 -2.48 -12.62 3.88
CA GLN A 146 -3.27 -13.22 4.95
C GLN A 146 -4.42 -12.29 5.30
N GLN A 147 -5.59 -12.87 5.50
CA GLN A 147 -6.76 -12.15 6.00
C GLN A 147 -7.19 -12.76 7.32
N SER A 148 -7.46 -11.92 8.31
CA SER A 148 -8.08 -12.31 9.58
C SER A 148 -9.27 -11.41 9.90
N GLY A 149 -10.18 -11.91 10.71
CA GLY A 149 -11.50 -11.31 10.85
C GLY A 149 -12.45 -11.73 9.74
N GLY A 150 -13.72 -11.36 9.85
CA GLY A 150 -14.71 -11.65 8.80
C GLY A 150 -14.64 -10.64 7.66
N PRO A 151 -15.16 -10.98 6.46
CA PRO A 151 -15.41 -9.97 5.46
C PRO A 151 -16.36 -8.93 6.03
N LEU A 152 -16.08 -7.65 5.78
CA LEU A 152 -17.01 -6.58 6.12
C LEU A 152 -18.20 -6.66 5.17
N THR A 153 -19.40 -6.68 5.74
CA THR A 153 -20.67 -6.71 4.98
C THR A 153 -21.18 -5.29 4.72
N GLY A 154 -22.19 -5.14 3.88
CA GLY A 154 -22.86 -3.87 3.67
C GLY A 154 -23.40 -3.24 4.97
N ASP A 155 -23.87 -4.06 5.91
CA ASP A 155 -24.33 -3.59 7.21
C ASP A 155 -23.18 -3.08 8.08
N ASP A 156 -22.04 -3.77 8.08
CA ASP A 156 -20.83 -3.35 8.80
C ASP A 156 -20.28 -2.01 8.29
N LEU A 157 -20.45 -1.72 7.01
CA LEU A 157 -19.99 -0.50 6.36
C LEU A 157 -21.10 0.58 6.31
N SER A 158 -22.27 0.33 6.82
CA SER A 158 -23.47 1.16 6.66
C SER A 158 -23.79 1.49 5.19
N LEU A 159 -23.37 0.65 4.25
CA LEU A 159 -23.51 0.86 2.81
C LEU A 159 -24.96 1.10 2.41
N ASN A 160 -25.90 0.38 2.98
CA ASN A 160 -27.34 0.51 2.66
C ASN A 160 -27.90 1.89 3.01
N GLN A 161 -27.48 2.46 4.13
CA GLN A 161 -27.92 3.80 4.56
C GLN A 161 -27.13 4.89 3.84
N SER A 162 -25.83 4.72 3.71
CA SER A 162 -24.91 5.70 3.15
C SER A 162 -25.08 5.85 1.64
N LEU A 163 -25.24 4.76 0.90
CA LEU A 163 -25.49 4.79 -0.54
C LEU A 163 -26.85 5.40 -0.86
N ALA A 164 -27.88 5.19 -0.03
CA ALA A 164 -29.16 5.85 -0.18
C ALA A 164 -29.02 7.39 0.00
N THR A 165 -28.16 7.83 0.91
CA THR A 165 -27.91 9.26 1.18
C THR A 165 -27.17 9.94 0.05
N VAL A 166 -26.24 9.26 -0.64
CA VAL A 166 -25.47 9.79 -1.77
C VAL A 166 -26.10 9.52 -3.15
N GLY A 167 -27.31 8.98 -3.18
CA GLY A 167 -28.06 8.74 -4.44
C GLY A 167 -27.66 7.48 -5.20
N TYR A 168 -26.82 6.62 -4.64
CA TYR A 168 -26.56 5.30 -5.19
C TYR A 168 -27.67 4.33 -4.74
N GLY A 169 -28.79 4.34 -5.47
CA GLY A 169 -29.89 3.42 -5.23
C GLY A 169 -29.49 1.96 -5.43
N ARG A 170 -30.16 1.05 -4.71
CA ARG A 170 -30.04 -0.40 -4.98
C ARG A 170 -30.29 -0.64 -6.47
N PRO A 171 -29.47 -1.45 -7.17
CA PRO A 171 -29.87 -1.98 -8.43
C PRO A 171 -31.15 -2.80 -8.21
N SER A 172 -32.20 -2.44 -8.92
CA SER A 172 -33.49 -3.12 -8.96
C SER A 172 -33.36 -4.51 -9.58
#